data_69de7f34fc0c14d93b85f1d6094c5e34
#
_entry.id   69de7f34fc0c14d93b85f1d6094c5e34
#
_cell.length_a   1.000
_cell.length_b   1.000
_cell.length_c   1.000
_cell.angle_alpha   90.00
_cell.angle_beta   90.00
_cell.angle_gamma   90.00
#
_symmetry.space_group_name_H-M   'P 1'
#
loop_
_entity.id
_entity.type
_entity.pdbx_description
1 polymer ?
#
loop_
_entity_poly.entity_id
_entity_poly.type
_entity_poly.pdbx_seq_one_letter_code
_entity_poly.pdbx_strand_id
1 'polypeptide(L)'
;MKKRIIRTLVTMGLAVSVIMPGAQGLAQEMQSVEMRSLGELTDAGDKLKKEEWDKIKIFRGWGHEVWKCGDYTGFLSNDKKAFWINGIKISADTVEVKIPSEINGIKVTKIGAYDFNADYCSIFERFPYEEDKMSAPAYRDGRNITKIVVPEGVKVIGQNTFAHMENLKRVSLPQSVTALEHNVFYKDNQLQKVNIAAGNKTFKAKKNVIYSKNGKSLYLIYGKVKSITIDAKVRQIVDSESHKVTNNIGALARGIKVFIHKKNKVFGADNGFVYLKKTGELLYYANKSKDPVLPKSIKKITKKTYWCTSYINKFTLSKNVKYVNGNYLPVREGYLRKFYIPGKNKVEFVNCDAIDLQSKVTVYVNRHLKSYYKKVFRKCKNVKVRIG
;
A
#
# COMPACT_ATOMS: atom_id res chain seq x y z
N MET A 1 10.78 24.14 30.56
CA MET A 1 9.83 23.73 29.53
C MET A 1 10.42 22.82 28.44
N LYS A 2 11.62 23.03 27.93
CA LYS A 2 12.26 22.19 26.86
C LYS A 2 12.45 20.70 27.22
N LYS A 3 12.72 20.35 28.48
CA LYS A 3 12.93 18.93 28.89
C LYS A 3 11.68 18.05 28.96
N ARG A 4 10.48 18.64 29.03
CA ARG A 4 9.22 17.89 29.06
C ARG A 4 8.72 17.49 27.65
N ILE A 5 9.00 18.31 26.65
CA ILE A 5 8.62 18.05 25.25
C ILE A 5 9.39 16.87 24.68
N ILE A 6 10.70 16.75 25.00
CA ILE A 6 11.54 15.64 24.52
C ILE A 6 11.10 14.29 25.10
N ARG A 7 10.61 14.21 26.35
CA ARG A 7 10.12 12.96 26.93
C ARG A 7 8.79 12.48 26.30
N THR A 8 7.93 13.38 25.88
CA THR A 8 6.65 13.01 25.23
C THR A 8 6.83 12.51 23.80
N LEU A 9 7.81 13.03 23.08
CA LEU A 9 8.15 12.59 21.73
C LEU A 9 8.78 11.18 21.69
N VAL A 10 9.62 10.85 22.67
CA VAL A 10 10.21 9.50 22.78
C VAL A 10 9.16 8.44 23.15
N THR A 11 8.14 8.79 23.94
CA THR A 11 7.06 7.86 24.30
C THR A 11 6.06 7.62 23.17
N MET A 12 5.84 8.58 22.27
CA MET A 12 4.99 8.38 21.09
C MET A 12 5.70 7.59 19.98
N GLY A 13 7.00 7.78 19.79
CA GLY A 13 7.79 6.98 18.85
C GLY A 13 7.84 5.48 19.21
N LEU A 14 7.86 5.15 20.49
CA LEU A 14 7.84 3.78 20.99
C LEU A 14 6.45 3.10 20.86
N ALA A 15 5.35 3.87 20.91
CA ALA A 15 4.01 3.32 20.75
C ALA A 15 3.69 2.91 19.30
N VAL A 16 4.27 3.58 18.30
CA VAL A 16 4.11 3.23 16.88
C VAL A 16 4.94 2.00 16.49
N SER A 17 6.09 1.78 17.13
CA SER A 17 6.97 0.63 16.85
C SER A 17 6.40 -0.72 17.32
N VAL A 18 5.44 -0.72 18.27
CA VAL A 18 4.80 -1.95 18.78
C VAL A 18 3.67 -2.43 17.86
N ILE A 19 3.13 -1.57 16.98
CA ILE A 19 1.95 -1.90 16.16
C ILE A 19 2.31 -2.45 14.77
N MET A 20 3.55 -2.25 14.27
CA MET A 20 3.96 -2.75 12.94
C MET A 20 5.42 -3.27 12.93
N PRO A 21 5.66 -4.58 13.10
CA PRO A 21 6.99 -5.14 12.86
C PRO A 21 7.33 -5.04 11.37
N GLY A 22 8.28 -4.23 11.03
CA GLY A 22 8.73 -3.94 9.66
C GLY A 22 8.89 -2.44 9.37
N ALA A 23 8.28 -1.60 10.17
CA ALA A 23 8.43 -0.14 10.06
C ALA A 23 9.74 0.39 10.69
N GLN A 24 10.41 -0.41 11.53
CA GLN A 24 11.60 0.04 12.27
C GLN A 24 12.79 0.40 11.37
N GLY A 25 13.04 -0.35 10.30
CA GLY A 25 14.15 -0.04 9.38
C GLY A 25 13.91 1.21 8.56
N LEU A 26 12.68 1.39 8.06
CA LEU A 26 12.28 2.58 7.32
C LEU A 26 12.16 3.81 8.21
N ALA A 27 11.62 3.66 9.43
CA ALA A 27 11.53 4.75 10.39
C ALA A 27 12.92 5.25 10.82
N GLN A 28 13.91 4.36 11.00
CA GLN A 28 15.27 4.75 11.32
C GLN A 28 16.01 5.39 10.14
N GLU A 29 15.87 4.84 8.94
CA GLU A 29 16.43 5.42 7.71
C GLU A 29 15.77 6.75 7.37
N MET A 30 14.47 6.87 7.59
CA MET A 30 13.70 8.09 7.39
C MET A 30 13.93 9.13 8.48
N GLN A 31 14.06 8.75 9.77
CA GLN A 31 14.49 9.67 10.84
C GLN A 31 15.91 10.17 10.62
N SER A 32 16.82 9.36 10.08
CA SER A 32 18.18 9.81 9.76
C SER A 32 18.19 10.76 8.56
N VAL A 33 17.31 10.56 7.58
CA VAL A 33 17.11 11.47 6.45
C VAL A 33 16.38 12.75 6.89
N GLU A 34 15.34 12.64 7.76
CA GLU A 34 14.60 13.80 8.30
C GLU A 34 15.47 14.67 9.22
N MET A 35 16.22 14.08 10.15
CA MET A 35 17.06 14.86 11.08
C MET A 35 18.25 15.53 10.39
N ARG A 36 18.83 14.87 9.38
CA ARG A 36 19.89 15.49 8.56
C ARG A 36 19.36 16.56 7.63
N SER A 37 18.17 16.34 7.00
CA SER A 37 17.60 17.30 6.07
C SER A 37 17.11 18.60 6.72
N LEU A 38 16.56 18.56 7.94
CA LEU A 38 16.05 19.75 8.63
C LEU A 38 17.15 20.70 9.13
N GLY A 39 18.29 20.17 9.59
CA GLY A 39 19.43 20.99 9.99
C GLY A 39 20.20 21.58 8.81
N GLU A 40 20.33 20.81 7.73
CA GLU A 40 21.12 21.19 6.55
C GLU A 40 20.30 21.99 5.51
N LEU A 41 18.97 21.90 5.52
CA LEU A 41 18.09 22.75 4.70
C LEU A 41 18.14 24.23 5.08
N THR A 42 18.43 24.56 6.35
CA THR A 42 18.57 25.95 6.79
C THR A 42 19.79 26.64 6.17
N ASP A 43 20.92 25.96 6.07
CA ASP A 43 22.16 26.51 5.46
C ASP A 43 22.10 26.56 3.93
N ALA A 44 21.27 25.72 3.33
CA ALA A 44 21.10 25.68 1.88
C ALA A 44 20.30 26.86 1.33
N GLY A 45 19.39 27.45 2.13
CA GLY A 45 18.53 28.54 1.73
C GLY A 45 19.26 29.85 1.38
N ASP A 46 20.36 30.11 2.05
CA ASP A 46 21.07 31.38 1.93
C ASP A 46 21.85 31.54 0.62
N LYS A 47 22.00 30.48 -0.15
CA LYS A 47 22.74 30.48 -1.42
C LYS A 47 21.83 30.52 -2.67
N LEU A 48 20.51 30.33 -2.52
CA LEU A 48 19.56 30.53 -3.61
C LEU A 48 19.18 32.00 -3.67
N LYS A 49 18.97 32.54 -4.87
CA LYS A 49 18.45 33.90 -5.00
C LYS A 49 17.09 33.98 -4.30
N LYS A 50 17.00 34.84 -3.28
CA LYS A 50 15.84 34.95 -2.38
C LYS A 50 14.53 35.26 -3.11
N GLU A 51 14.60 35.86 -4.28
CA GLU A 51 13.48 36.23 -5.15
C GLU A 51 12.88 35.04 -5.91
N GLU A 52 13.58 33.91 -5.98
CA GLU A 52 13.18 32.74 -6.79
C GLU A 52 12.65 31.57 -5.94
N TRP A 53 13.03 31.51 -4.65
CA TRP A 53 12.70 30.41 -3.76
C TRP A 53 12.24 30.90 -2.38
N ASP A 54 11.01 30.55 -2.03
CA ASP A 54 10.45 30.84 -0.71
C ASP A 54 10.44 29.60 0.16
N LYS A 55 10.83 29.73 1.42
CA LYS A 55 10.56 28.74 2.45
C LYS A 55 9.16 28.94 2.98
N ILE A 56 8.34 27.90 2.94
CA ILE A 56 7.01 27.90 3.52
C ILE A 56 6.88 26.79 4.56
N LYS A 57 6.10 27.03 5.61
CA LYS A 57 5.72 26.00 6.58
C LYS A 57 4.44 25.33 6.11
N ILE A 58 4.47 24.01 5.98
CA ILE A 58 3.26 23.21 5.75
C ILE A 58 2.78 22.72 7.10
N PHE A 59 1.70 23.30 7.59
CA PHE A 59 1.05 22.87 8.81
C PHE A 59 0.14 21.67 8.53
N ARG A 60 0.71 20.47 8.75
CA ARG A 60 -0.06 19.25 8.97
C ARG A 60 0.58 18.47 10.11
N GLY A 61 0.24 18.88 11.33
CA GLY A 61 0.57 18.15 12.55
C GLY A 61 2.06 18.06 12.93
N TRP A 62 3.00 18.28 12.01
CA TRP A 62 4.43 18.07 12.20
C TRP A 62 5.33 19.26 11.80
N GLY A 63 4.76 20.34 11.24
CA GLY A 63 5.50 21.59 10.98
C GLY A 63 6.67 21.46 9.99
N HIS A 64 6.48 20.75 8.87
CA HIS A 64 7.53 20.61 7.86
C HIS A 64 7.71 21.89 7.03
N GLU A 65 8.98 22.26 6.84
CA GLU A 65 9.36 23.34 5.92
C GLU A 65 9.60 22.77 4.53
N VAL A 66 8.99 23.40 3.52
CA VAL A 66 9.20 23.07 2.11
C VAL A 66 9.62 24.32 1.34
N TRP A 67 10.22 24.12 0.20
CA TRP A 67 10.57 25.18 -0.74
C TRP A 67 9.45 25.37 -1.75
N LYS A 68 9.16 26.64 -2.05
CA LYS A 68 8.23 27.04 -3.10
C LYS A 68 8.98 27.82 -4.18
N CYS A 69 8.71 27.48 -5.44
CA CYS A 69 9.19 28.21 -6.60
C CYS A 69 8.06 28.27 -7.63
N GLY A 70 7.47 29.45 -7.80
CA GLY A 70 6.29 29.63 -8.64
C GLY A 70 5.13 28.74 -8.20
N ASP A 71 4.68 27.87 -9.11
CA ASP A 71 3.57 26.93 -8.87
C ASP A 71 4.01 25.60 -8.25
N TYR A 72 5.29 25.41 -7.93
CA TYR A 72 5.86 24.17 -7.42
C TYR A 72 6.23 24.30 -5.96
N THR A 73 5.92 23.25 -5.20
CA THR A 73 6.41 23.09 -3.83
C THR A 73 7.16 21.77 -3.69
N GLY A 74 8.12 21.70 -2.77
CA GLY A 74 8.90 20.49 -2.59
C GLY A 74 10.12 20.64 -1.72
N PHE A 75 11.03 19.69 -1.87
CA PHE A 75 12.27 19.60 -1.09
C PHE A 75 13.48 19.72 -2.01
N LEU A 76 14.47 20.50 -1.56
CA LEU A 76 15.79 20.54 -2.19
C LEU A 76 16.68 19.46 -1.61
N SER A 77 17.53 18.85 -2.44
CA SER A 77 18.64 18.05 -1.94
C SER A 77 19.66 18.94 -1.22
N ASN A 78 20.44 18.35 -0.29
CA ASN A 78 21.43 19.09 0.50
C ASN A 78 22.48 19.79 -0.37
N ASP A 79 22.84 19.20 -1.51
CA ASP A 79 23.79 19.79 -2.48
C ASP A 79 23.11 20.74 -3.47
N LYS A 80 21.80 20.98 -3.34
CA LYS A 80 20.94 21.83 -4.20
C LYS A 80 20.93 21.48 -5.70
N LYS A 81 21.33 20.28 -6.05
CA LYS A 81 21.36 19.82 -7.44
C LYS A 81 20.10 19.08 -7.86
N ALA A 82 19.23 18.76 -6.88
CA ALA A 82 18.01 18.03 -7.13
C ALA A 82 16.82 18.62 -6.36
N PHE A 83 15.66 18.56 -6.97
CA PHE A 83 14.39 18.96 -6.40
C PHE A 83 13.41 17.78 -6.41
N TRP A 84 12.72 17.61 -5.31
CA TRP A 84 11.61 16.69 -5.16
C TRP A 84 10.30 17.48 -5.12
N ILE A 85 9.49 17.40 -6.17
CA ILE A 85 8.17 18.03 -6.22
C ILE A 85 7.22 17.25 -5.32
N ASN A 86 6.60 17.93 -4.34
CA ASN A 86 5.53 17.38 -3.53
C ASN A 86 4.17 18.04 -3.76
N GLY A 87 4.13 19.16 -4.49
CA GLY A 87 2.92 19.86 -4.85
C GLY A 87 3.09 20.67 -6.12
N ILE A 88 2.03 20.71 -6.92
CA ILE A 88 1.94 21.54 -8.14
C ILE A 88 0.62 22.32 -8.10
N LYS A 89 0.72 23.64 -8.18
CA LYS A 89 -0.44 24.51 -8.38
C LYS A 89 -0.83 24.48 -9.86
N ILE A 90 -2.08 24.17 -10.13
CA ILE A 90 -2.64 24.18 -11.48
C ILE A 90 -3.96 24.96 -11.52
N SER A 91 -4.38 25.36 -12.69
CA SER A 91 -5.73 25.90 -12.93
C SER A 91 -6.76 24.77 -12.97
N ALA A 92 -7.98 25.04 -12.50
CA ALA A 92 -9.05 24.04 -12.43
C ALA A 92 -9.50 23.51 -13.81
N ASP A 93 -9.23 24.23 -14.89
CA ASP A 93 -9.49 23.84 -16.28
C ASP A 93 -8.35 23.06 -16.93
N THR A 94 -7.26 22.83 -16.21
CA THR A 94 -6.10 22.08 -16.72
C THR A 94 -6.46 20.64 -17.08
N VAL A 95 -6.24 20.27 -18.33
CA VAL A 95 -6.58 18.94 -18.88
C VAL A 95 -5.34 18.07 -19.08
N GLU A 96 -4.20 18.67 -19.39
CA GLU A 96 -2.91 17.97 -19.57
C GLU A 96 -1.83 18.66 -18.74
N VAL A 97 -1.00 17.86 -18.07
CA VAL A 97 0.17 18.34 -17.32
C VAL A 97 1.44 17.71 -17.86
N LYS A 98 2.39 18.56 -18.23
CA LYS A 98 3.79 18.19 -18.48
C LYS A 98 4.61 18.68 -17.29
N ILE A 99 5.08 17.76 -16.46
CA ILE A 99 5.92 18.09 -15.32
C ILE A 99 7.29 18.55 -15.86
N PRO A 100 7.87 19.66 -15.38
CA PRO A 100 9.15 20.14 -15.86
C PRO A 100 10.30 19.21 -15.43
N SER A 101 11.35 19.12 -16.23
CA SER A 101 12.57 18.37 -15.89
C SER A 101 13.48 19.11 -14.91
N GLU A 102 13.29 20.44 -14.81
CA GLU A 102 14.02 21.31 -13.90
C GLU A 102 13.16 22.50 -13.48
N ILE A 103 13.45 23.07 -12.33
CA ILE A 103 12.81 24.28 -11.81
C ILE A 103 13.97 25.21 -11.41
N ASN A 104 14.04 26.40 -12.03
CA ASN A 104 15.13 27.36 -11.83
C ASN A 104 16.52 26.73 -11.96
N GLY A 105 16.74 25.89 -12.98
CA GLY A 105 18.02 25.23 -13.22
C GLY A 105 18.31 24.04 -12.29
N ILE A 106 17.41 23.73 -11.34
CA ILE A 106 17.56 22.58 -10.43
C ILE A 106 16.77 21.40 -10.98
N LYS A 107 17.42 20.26 -11.18
CA LYS A 107 16.83 19.07 -11.79
C LYS A 107 15.76 18.45 -10.91
N VAL A 108 14.61 18.11 -11.48
CA VAL A 108 13.56 17.34 -10.82
C VAL A 108 13.92 15.85 -10.86
N THR A 109 14.13 15.24 -9.70
CA THR A 109 14.55 13.83 -9.60
C THR A 109 13.53 12.92 -8.95
N LYS A 110 12.62 13.47 -8.15
CA LYS A 110 11.52 12.76 -7.51
C LYS A 110 10.24 13.60 -7.59
N ILE A 111 9.11 12.94 -7.72
CA ILE A 111 7.78 13.55 -7.57
C ILE A 111 6.96 12.66 -6.63
N GLY A 112 6.17 13.26 -5.74
CA GLY A 112 5.32 12.49 -4.82
C GLY A 112 4.76 13.34 -3.71
N ALA A 113 3.53 13.04 -3.29
CA ALA A 113 2.93 13.69 -2.14
C ALA A 113 3.74 13.35 -0.87
N TYR A 114 3.94 14.36 -0.03
CA TYR A 114 4.54 14.21 1.28
C TYR A 114 3.45 14.33 2.32
N ASP A 115 2.83 13.22 2.68
CA ASP A 115 2.03 13.18 3.90
C ASP A 115 1.74 11.73 4.30
N PHE A 116 2.25 11.30 5.44
CA PHE A 116 2.01 9.98 6.02
C PHE A 116 0.56 9.77 6.47
N ASN A 117 -0.19 10.85 6.70
CA ASN A 117 -1.58 10.81 7.16
C ASN A 117 -2.60 11.09 6.06
N ALA A 118 -2.16 11.56 4.88
CA ALA A 118 -3.06 11.81 3.77
C ALA A 118 -3.17 10.57 2.90
N ASP A 119 -3.93 9.59 3.32
CA ASP A 119 -4.27 8.41 2.51
C ASP A 119 -4.87 8.76 1.14
N TYR A 120 -4.99 10.06 0.78
CA TYR A 120 -5.95 10.49 -0.22
C TYR A 120 -5.55 11.69 -1.08
N CYS A 121 -4.33 12.21 -1.03
CA CYS A 121 -3.97 13.43 -1.76
C CYS A 121 -2.92 13.19 -2.84
N SER A 122 -3.24 13.59 -4.09
CA SER A 122 -2.25 13.70 -5.16
C SER A 122 -1.39 14.96 -5.00
N ILE A 123 -0.32 15.09 -5.79
CA ILE A 123 0.50 16.30 -5.85
C ILE A 123 -0.26 17.53 -6.42
N PHE A 124 -1.45 17.34 -6.94
CA PHE A 124 -2.32 18.41 -7.49
C PHE A 124 -3.43 18.82 -6.53
N GLU A 125 -3.53 18.21 -5.37
CA GLU A 125 -4.48 18.58 -4.34
C GLU A 125 -3.85 19.59 -3.41
N ARG A 126 -4.44 20.79 -3.35
CA ARG A 126 -4.02 21.81 -2.42
C ARG A 126 -4.70 21.65 -1.08
N PHE A 127 -3.89 21.70 -0.06
CA PHE A 127 -4.37 22.11 1.26
C PHE A 127 -4.07 23.60 1.44
N PRO A 128 -5.00 24.36 2.03
CA PRO A 128 -4.71 25.74 2.39
C PRO A 128 -3.52 25.72 3.36
N TYR A 129 -2.42 26.37 2.94
CA TYR A 129 -1.21 26.51 3.77
C TYR A 129 -1.37 27.58 4.86
N GLU A 130 -2.53 28.20 4.98
CA GLU A 130 -2.83 29.26 5.96
C GLU A 130 -3.43 28.63 7.21
N GLU A 131 -2.88 28.99 8.39
CA GLU A 131 -3.28 28.44 9.70
C GLU A 131 -4.78 28.56 9.98
N ASP A 132 -5.47 29.55 9.44
CA ASP A 132 -6.86 29.85 9.76
C ASP A 132 -7.90 29.09 8.91
N LYS A 133 -7.47 28.24 7.98
CA LYS A 133 -8.35 27.56 7.02
C LYS A 133 -8.29 26.03 7.06
N MET A 134 -7.94 25.43 8.20
CA MET A 134 -7.91 23.97 8.37
C MET A 134 -9.27 23.28 8.09
N SER A 135 -10.37 24.03 8.08
CA SER A 135 -11.71 23.52 7.76
C SER A 135 -12.12 23.72 6.29
N ALA A 136 -11.29 24.36 5.47
CA ALA A 136 -11.60 24.51 4.05
C ALA A 136 -11.49 23.15 3.32
N PRO A 137 -12.44 22.83 2.41
CA PRO A 137 -12.34 21.62 1.61
C PRO A 137 -11.04 21.64 0.81
N ALA A 138 -10.37 20.49 0.75
CA ALA A 138 -9.18 20.32 -0.08
C ALA A 138 -9.53 20.71 -1.52
N TYR A 139 -8.79 21.65 -2.09
CA TYR A 139 -8.97 22.02 -3.50
C TYR A 139 -8.51 20.84 -4.36
N ARG A 140 -9.44 20.23 -5.08
CA ARG A 140 -9.17 19.13 -6.00
C ARG A 140 -8.94 19.66 -7.42
N ASP A 141 -7.95 20.50 -7.58
CA ASP A 141 -7.67 21.14 -8.89
C ASP A 141 -7.31 20.12 -9.96
N GLY A 142 -6.76 18.98 -9.58
CA GLY A 142 -6.37 17.91 -10.50
C GLY A 142 -7.51 17.08 -11.11
N ARG A 143 -8.78 17.34 -10.77
CA ARG A 143 -9.91 16.52 -11.26
C ARG A 143 -10.07 16.48 -12.76
N ASN A 144 -9.77 17.58 -13.46
CA ASN A 144 -9.94 17.68 -14.91
C ASN A 144 -8.75 17.14 -15.70
N ILE A 145 -7.66 16.78 -15.05
CA ILE A 145 -6.48 16.23 -15.71
C ILE A 145 -6.82 14.86 -16.30
N THR A 146 -6.60 14.73 -17.60
CA THR A 146 -6.77 13.46 -18.32
C THR A 146 -5.45 12.84 -18.74
N LYS A 147 -4.36 13.63 -18.75
CA LYS A 147 -3.05 13.18 -19.19
C LYS A 147 -1.92 13.83 -18.40
N ILE A 148 -0.94 13.02 -18.01
CA ILE A 148 0.28 13.47 -17.34
C ILE A 148 1.49 12.94 -18.08
N VAL A 149 2.50 13.80 -18.26
CA VAL A 149 3.80 13.45 -18.81
C VAL A 149 4.87 13.74 -17.75
N VAL A 150 5.54 12.70 -17.30
CA VAL A 150 6.68 12.78 -16.38
C VAL A 150 7.96 12.92 -17.22
N PRO A 151 8.84 13.90 -16.93
CA PRO A 151 10.03 14.17 -17.74
C PRO A 151 11.16 13.17 -17.47
N GLU A 152 12.12 13.13 -18.39
CA GLU A 152 13.41 12.49 -18.15
C GLU A 152 14.14 13.16 -16.96
N GLY A 153 14.92 12.37 -16.23
CA GLY A 153 15.60 12.79 -15.00
C GLY A 153 14.85 12.37 -13.72
N VAL A 154 13.54 12.27 -13.76
CA VAL A 154 12.75 11.74 -12.62
C VAL A 154 13.05 10.26 -12.45
N LYS A 155 13.55 9.89 -11.26
CA LYS A 155 13.91 8.52 -10.89
C LYS A 155 12.85 7.84 -10.03
N VAL A 156 12.14 8.60 -9.18
CA VAL A 156 11.18 8.09 -8.20
C VAL A 156 9.82 8.76 -8.38
N ILE A 157 8.79 7.94 -8.52
CA ILE A 157 7.40 8.36 -8.39
C ILE A 157 6.96 7.95 -6.99
N GLY A 158 6.81 8.93 -6.12
CA GLY A 158 6.52 8.75 -4.71
C GLY A 158 5.11 8.27 -4.42
N GLN A 159 4.86 8.08 -3.15
CA GLN A 159 3.56 7.65 -2.63
C GLN A 159 2.44 8.62 -3.07
N ASN A 160 1.27 8.08 -3.38
CA ASN A 160 0.05 8.82 -3.71
C ASN A 160 0.18 9.89 -4.83
N THR A 161 1.28 9.91 -5.59
CA THR A 161 1.61 11.00 -6.54
C THR A 161 0.44 11.39 -7.43
N PHE A 162 -0.29 10.44 -7.98
CA PHE A 162 -1.44 10.66 -8.86
C PHE A 162 -2.74 10.10 -8.29
N ALA A 163 -2.81 9.81 -6.99
CA ALA A 163 -3.98 9.20 -6.39
C ALA A 163 -5.24 10.09 -6.49
N HIS A 164 -6.42 9.47 -6.62
CA HIS A 164 -7.73 10.14 -6.67
C HIS A 164 -7.95 11.09 -7.87
N MET A 165 -7.22 10.88 -8.96
CA MET A 165 -7.40 11.66 -10.18
C MET A 165 -8.55 11.04 -11.01
N GLU A 166 -9.77 11.52 -10.76
CA GLU A 166 -11.01 10.90 -11.25
C GLU A 166 -11.08 10.78 -12.77
N ASN A 167 -10.53 11.75 -13.52
CA ASN A 167 -10.57 11.78 -14.97
C ASN A 167 -9.24 11.39 -15.65
N LEU A 168 -8.21 11.01 -14.89
CA LEU A 168 -6.92 10.64 -15.44
C LEU A 168 -7.03 9.38 -16.32
N LYS A 169 -6.69 9.51 -17.61
CA LYS A 169 -6.76 8.42 -18.60
C LYS A 169 -5.39 7.90 -19.00
N ARG A 170 -4.36 8.75 -18.99
CA ARG A 170 -3.02 8.39 -19.48
C ARG A 170 -1.92 9.00 -18.64
N VAL A 171 -0.89 8.21 -18.35
CA VAL A 171 0.36 8.67 -17.74
C VAL A 171 1.53 8.18 -18.58
N SER A 172 2.48 9.06 -18.87
CA SER A 172 3.74 8.71 -19.55
C SER A 172 4.88 8.79 -18.56
N LEU A 173 5.61 7.69 -18.41
CA LEU A 173 6.76 7.56 -17.52
C LEU A 173 8.05 7.45 -18.38
N PRO A 174 9.12 8.18 -18.03
CA PRO A 174 10.37 8.21 -18.79
C PRO A 174 11.21 6.93 -18.58
N GLN A 175 12.30 6.85 -19.32
CA GLN A 175 13.26 5.76 -19.13
C GLN A 175 14.01 5.84 -17.79
N SER A 176 14.14 7.03 -17.21
CA SER A 176 14.86 7.28 -15.96
C SER A 176 14.16 6.73 -14.70
N VAL A 177 12.85 6.46 -14.75
CA VAL A 177 12.10 5.98 -13.55
C VAL A 177 12.57 4.57 -13.16
N THR A 178 13.05 4.46 -11.91
CA THR A 178 13.54 3.22 -11.31
C THR A 178 12.75 2.78 -10.09
N ALA A 179 11.92 3.66 -9.50
CA ALA A 179 11.07 3.34 -8.36
C ALA A 179 9.65 3.89 -8.53
N LEU A 180 8.67 3.08 -8.14
CA LEU A 180 7.26 3.43 -8.02
C LEU A 180 6.84 3.05 -6.61
N GLU A 181 6.47 4.04 -5.80
CA GLU A 181 6.04 3.81 -4.42
C GLU A 181 4.57 3.36 -4.35
N HIS A 182 4.03 3.15 -3.15
CA HIS A 182 2.68 2.62 -3.02
C HIS A 182 1.61 3.68 -3.39
N ASN A 183 0.44 3.21 -3.76
CA ASN A 183 -0.72 4.04 -4.07
C ASN A 183 -0.53 5.07 -5.20
N VAL A 184 0.53 4.99 -6.01
CA VAL A 184 0.81 5.98 -7.08
C VAL A 184 -0.43 6.30 -7.92
N PHE A 185 -1.27 5.28 -8.23
CA PHE A 185 -2.49 5.41 -9.02
C PHE A 185 -3.74 4.99 -8.23
N TYR A 186 -3.78 5.28 -6.94
CA TYR A 186 -4.88 4.84 -6.08
C TYR A 186 -6.18 5.55 -6.43
N LYS A 187 -7.23 4.77 -6.69
CA LYS A 187 -8.57 5.24 -7.10
C LYS A 187 -8.62 6.00 -8.45
N ASP A 188 -7.61 5.92 -9.28
CA ASP A 188 -7.64 6.45 -10.65
C ASP A 188 -8.46 5.52 -11.55
N ASN A 189 -9.75 5.51 -11.33
CA ASN A 189 -10.65 4.55 -11.94
C ASN A 189 -10.74 4.68 -13.47
N GLN A 190 -10.43 5.85 -14.03
CA GLN A 190 -10.44 6.10 -15.48
C GLN A 190 -9.10 5.83 -16.15
N LEU A 191 -8.04 5.49 -15.38
CA LEU A 191 -6.70 5.28 -15.94
C LEU A 191 -6.66 4.04 -16.83
N GLN A 192 -6.56 4.28 -18.12
CA GLN A 192 -6.58 3.25 -19.16
C GLN A 192 -5.15 2.80 -19.52
N LYS A 193 -4.19 3.73 -19.51
CA LYS A 193 -2.85 3.46 -20.04
C LYS A 193 -1.76 4.16 -19.24
N VAL A 194 -0.78 3.37 -18.83
CA VAL A 194 0.53 3.86 -18.37
C VAL A 194 1.55 3.50 -19.46
N ASN A 195 2.05 4.54 -20.15
CA ASN A 195 3.08 4.40 -21.15
C ASN A 195 4.44 4.47 -20.45
N ILE A 196 5.20 3.41 -20.50
CA ILE A 196 6.58 3.39 -20.01
C ILE A 196 7.51 3.43 -21.20
N ALA A 197 8.43 4.38 -21.22
CA ALA A 197 9.37 4.58 -22.32
C ALA A 197 10.10 3.26 -22.65
N ALA A 198 10.33 2.99 -23.94
CA ALA A 198 10.95 1.75 -24.40
C ALA A 198 12.34 1.51 -23.80
N GLY A 199 13.12 2.59 -23.58
CA GLY A 199 14.43 2.57 -22.95
C GLY A 199 14.43 2.32 -21.44
N ASN A 200 13.25 2.32 -20.76
CA ASN A 200 13.19 2.03 -19.34
C ASN A 200 13.68 0.61 -19.06
N LYS A 201 14.70 0.47 -18.20
CA LYS A 201 15.34 -0.81 -17.86
C LYS A 201 14.69 -1.53 -16.68
N THR A 202 13.85 -0.84 -15.93
CA THR A 202 13.25 -1.35 -14.66
C THR A 202 11.86 -1.91 -14.86
N PHE A 203 10.99 -1.16 -15.55
CA PHE A 203 9.57 -1.44 -15.65
C PHE A 203 9.06 -1.67 -17.06
N LYS A 204 7.93 -2.34 -17.16
CA LYS A 204 7.03 -2.40 -18.30
C LYS A 204 5.58 -2.48 -17.85
N ALA A 205 4.67 -1.91 -18.63
CA ALA A 205 3.23 -1.99 -18.39
C ALA A 205 2.57 -2.94 -19.40
N LYS A 206 1.63 -3.77 -18.94
CA LYS A 206 0.83 -4.67 -19.76
C LYS A 206 -0.50 -4.95 -19.08
N LYS A 207 -1.61 -4.72 -19.78
CA LYS A 207 -2.99 -5.05 -19.30
C LYS A 207 -3.25 -4.55 -17.86
N ASN A 208 -3.10 -3.25 -17.64
CA ASN A 208 -3.33 -2.58 -16.34
C ASN A 208 -2.41 -3.05 -15.20
N VAL A 209 -1.30 -3.69 -15.53
CA VAL A 209 -0.31 -4.16 -14.55
C VAL A 209 1.08 -3.65 -14.92
N ILE A 210 1.81 -3.16 -13.91
CA ILE A 210 3.22 -2.81 -14.04
C ILE A 210 4.06 -3.97 -13.51
N TYR A 211 4.96 -4.42 -14.34
CA TYR A 211 5.91 -5.51 -14.07
C TYR A 211 7.34 -4.99 -14.09
N SER A 212 8.28 -5.75 -13.52
CA SER A 212 9.69 -5.61 -13.86
C SER A 212 9.92 -5.81 -15.35
N LYS A 213 10.98 -5.22 -15.91
CA LYS A 213 11.30 -5.31 -17.34
C LYS A 213 11.35 -6.77 -17.84
N ASN A 214 11.94 -7.68 -17.04
CA ASN A 214 12.00 -9.11 -17.35
C ASN A 214 10.67 -9.87 -17.13
N GLY A 215 9.66 -9.23 -16.53
CA GLY A 215 8.34 -9.81 -16.24
C GLY A 215 8.29 -10.78 -15.07
N LYS A 216 9.35 -10.89 -14.26
CA LYS A 216 9.39 -11.82 -13.13
C LYS A 216 8.73 -11.26 -11.87
N SER A 217 8.64 -9.93 -11.75
CA SER A 217 8.04 -9.25 -10.60
C SER A 217 6.81 -8.46 -11.01
N LEU A 218 5.76 -8.49 -10.19
CA LEU A 218 4.57 -7.64 -10.29
C LEU A 218 4.69 -6.53 -9.24
N TYR A 219 4.49 -5.27 -9.63
CA TYR A 219 4.62 -4.09 -8.79
C TYR A 219 3.30 -3.40 -8.50
N LEU A 220 2.51 -3.09 -9.52
CA LEU A 220 1.29 -2.29 -9.38
C LEU A 220 0.18 -2.80 -10.31
N ILE A 221 -1.06 -2.59 -9.90
CA ILE A 221 -2.27 -2.71 -10.70
C ILE A 221 -2.91 -1.32 -10.73
N TYR A 222 -3.32 -0.84 -11.91
CA TYR A 222 -3.89 0.49 -12.08
C TYR A 222 -5.20 0.48 -12.85
N GLY A 223 -5.98 1.55 -12.69
CA GLY A 223 -7.28 1.72 -13.31
C GLY A 223 -8.38 0.79 -12.74
N LYS A 224 -9.59 0.95 -13.20
CA LYS A 224 -10.74 0.13 -12.79
C LYS A 224 -10.79 -1.16 -13.59
N VAL A 225 -10.25 -2.23 -13.03
CA VAL A 225 -10.28 -3.57 -13.63
C VAL A 225 -11.14 -4.53 -12.80
N LYS A 226 -11.89 -5.41 -13.47
CA LYS A 226 -12.70 -6.44 -12.80
C LYS A 226 -11.87 -7.66 -12.41
N SER A 227 -10.82 -7.92 -13.17
CA SER A 227 -9.91 -9.05 -12.95
C SER A 227 -8.56 -8.83 -13.59
N ILE A 228 -7.55 -9.56 -13.07
CA ILE A 228 -6.23 -9.68 -13.71
C ILE A 228 -5.86 -11.15 -13.83
N THR A 229 -4.91 -11.43 -14.75
CA THR A 229 -4.24 -12.74 -14.82
C THR A 229 -2.75 -12.54 -14.52
N ILE A 230 -2.26 -13.16 -13.45
CA ILE A 230 -0.83 -13.20 -13.15
C ILE A 230 -0.15 -14.08 -14.20
N ASP A 231 0.79 -13.49 -14.95
CA ASP A 231 1.46 -14.11 -16.08
C ASP A 231 2.32 -15.34 -15.66
N ALA A 232 2.56 -16.23 -16.61
CA ALA A 232 3.39 -17.44 -16.41
C ALA A 232 4.81 -17.15 -15.91
N LYS A 233 5.39 -16.00 -16.27
CA LYS A 233 6.75 -15.60 -15.92
C LYS A 233 6.86 -15.02 -14.51
N VAL A 234 5.76 -14.54 -13.91
CA VAL A 234 5.79 -13.90 -12.57
C VAL A 234 6.21 -14.91 -11.52
N ARG A 235 7.20 -14.53 -10.71
CA ARG A 235 7.76 -15.34 -9.62
C ARG A 235 7.55 -14.69 -8.26
N GLN A 236 7.30 -13.38 -8.24
CA GLN A 236 7.18 -12.62 -7.00
C GLN A 236 6.29 -11.40 -7.17
N ILE A 237 5.73 -10.95 -6.07
CA ILE A 237 4.99 -9.70 -5.93
C ILE A 237 5.82 -8.83 -5.01
N VAL A 238 6.14 -7.63 -5.49
CA VAL A 238 6.94 -6.65 -4.76
C VAL A 238 5.98 -5.68 -4.09
N ASP A 239 6.20 -5.47 -2.83
CA ASP A 239 5.56 -4.40 -2.09
C ASP A 239 6.19 -3.07 -2.52
N SER A 240 5.36 -2.16 -2.97
CA SER A 240 5.85 -0.90 -3.54
C SER A 240 6.27 0.11 -2.48
N GLU A 241 5.88 -0.10 -1.22
CA GLU A 241 6.29 0.74 -0.10
C GLU A 241 7.68 0.33 0.42
N SER A 242 7.83 -0.94 0.77
CA SER A 242 9.08 -1.45 1.32
C SER A 242 10.09 -1.87 0.26
N HIS A 243 9.72 -1.86 -1.03
CA HIS A 243 10.49 -2.43 -2.14
C HIS A 243 10.93 -3.89 -1.94
N LYS A 244 10.31 -4.59 -0.96
CA LYS A 244 10.62 -5.98 -0.62
C LYS A 244 9.66 -6.95 -1.30
N VAL A 245 10.12 -8.16 -1.49
CA VAL A 245 9.27 -9.26 -1.97
C VAL A 245 8.40 -9.74 -0.82
N THR A 246 7.15 -9.32 -0.80
CA THR A 246 6.18 -9.73 0.23
C THR A 246 5.22 -10.79 -0.27
N ASN A 247 5.01 -10.86 -1.59
CA ASN A 247 3.93 -11.62 -2.23
C ASN A 247 2.54 -11.25 -1.71
N ASN A 248 2.39 -10.04 -1.14
CA ASN A 248 1.10 -9.52 -0.69
C ASN A 248 0.27 -9.02 -1.87
N ILE A 249 -0.50 -9.91 -2.47
CA ILE A 249 -1.36 -9.57 -3.59
C ILE A 249 -2.57 -8.72 -3.15
N GLY A 250 -2.95 -8.80 -1.88
CA GLY A 250 -4.12 -8.10 -1.36
C GLY A 250 -3.98 -6.58 -1.42
N ALA A 251 -2.80 -6.07 -1.12
CA ALA A 251 -2.50 -4.65 -1.22
C ALA A 251 -2.64 -4.12 -2.67
N LEU A 252 -2.37 -4.96 -3.66
CA LEU A 252 -2.43 -4.60 -5.07
C LEU A 252 -3.81 -4.82 -5.69
N ALA A 253 -4.45 -5.95 -5.34
CA ALA A 253 -5.65 -6.43 -6.03
C ALA A 253 -6.96 -5.80 -5.53
N ARG A 254 -7.01 -5.33 -4.29
CA ARG A 254 -8.10 -4.53 -3.68
C ARG A 254 -9.53 -4.94 -4.11
N GLY A 255 -9.85 -6.23 -4.02
CA GLY A 255 -11.21 -6.73 -4.32
C GLY A 255 -11.44 -7.21 -5.75
N ILE A 256 -10.47 -7.14 -6.64
CA ILE A 256 -10.58 -7.68 -7.99
C ILE A 256 -10.35 -9.19 -8.03
N LYS A 257 -10.92 -9.87 -9.03
CA LYS A 257 -10.67 -11.30 -9.26
C LYS A 257 -9.24 -11.50 -9.79
N VAL A 258 -8.51 -12.44 -9.20
CA VAL A 258 -7.13 -12.76 -9.61
C VAL A 258 -7.11 -14.17 -10.19
N PHE A 259 -6.75 -14.27 -11.46
CA PHE A 259 -6.48 -15.53 -12.15
C PHE A 259 -4.97 -15.76 -12.24
N ILE A 260 -4.58 -17.02 -12.27
CA ILE A 260 -3.19 -17.43 -12.43
C ILE A 260 -3.03 -18.17 -13.75
N HIS A 261 -2.08 -17.75 -14.56
CA HIS A 261 -1.78 -18.45 -15.81
C HIS A 261 -1.39 -19.91 -15.53
N LYS A 262 -1.95 -20.89 -16.27
CA LYS A 262 -1.76 -22.33 -16.03
C LYS A 262 -0.31 -22.78 -15.93
N LYS A 263 0.61 -22.13 -16.67
CA LYS A 263 2.05 -22.40 -16.65
C LYS A 263 2.81 -21.65 -15.54
N ASN A 264 2.14 -20.87 -14.66
CA ASN A 264 2.83 -20.22 -13.55
C ASN A 264 3.32 -21.27 -12.55
N LYS A 265 4.62 -21.22 -12.20
CA LYS A 265 5.26 -22.22 -11.33
C LYS A 265 5.20 -21.87 -9.84
N VAL A 266 4.85 -20.63 -9.50
CA VAL A 266 4.91 -20.11 -8.11
C VAL A 266 3.53 -19.97 -7.51
N PHE A 267 2.61 -19.31 -8.23
CA PHE A 267 1.27 -19.04 -7.76
C PHE A 267 0.25 -20.05 -8.29
N GLY A 268 -0.75 -20.36 -7.49
CA GLY A 268 -1.93 -21.12 -7.87
C GLY A 268 -3.21 -20.35 -7.53
N ALA A 269 -4.29 -20.65 -8.23
CA ALA A 269 -5.62 -20.17 -7.88
C ALA A 269 -6.65 -21.30 -7.96
N ASP A 270 -7.61 -21.30 -7.02
CA ASP A 270 -8.70 -22.25 -6.95
C ASP A 270 -9.89 -21.58 -6.25
N ASN A 271 -11.06 -21.55 -6.88
CA ASN A 271 -12.30 -20.97 -6.33
C ASN A 271 -12.16 -19.57 -5.74
N GLY A 272 -11.35 -18.70 -6.36
CA GLY A 272 -11.09 -17.34 -5.90
C GLY A 272 -10.02 -17.21 -4.82
N PHE A 273 -9.44 -18.32 -4.38
CA PHE A 273 -8.28 -18.35 -3.48
C PHE A 273 -6.98 -18.34 -4.28
N VAL A 274 -6.08 -17.42 -3.98
CA VAL A 274 -4.73 -17.38 -4.55
C VAL A 274 -3.72 -17.79 -3.48
N TYR A 275 -2.79 -18.67 -3.85
CA TYR A 275 -1.86 -19.28 -2.91
C TYR A 275 -0.48 -19.54 -3.53
N LEU A 276 0.53 -19.72 -2.68
CA LEU A 276 1.86 -20.20 -3.08
C LEU A 276 1.85 -21.71 -3.27
N LYS A 277 2.16 -22.22 -4.46
CA LYS A 277 2.15 -23.67 -4.78
C LYS A 277 3.09 -24.48 -3.89
N LYS A 278 4.31 -23.95 -3.62
CA LYS A 278 5.33 -24.66 -2.84
C LYS A 278 4.90 -24.90 -1.39
N THR A 279 4.30 -23.90 -0.74
CA THR A 279 4.00 -23.94 0.69
C THR A 279 2.53 -24.18 1.01
N GLY A 280 1.63 -23.99 0.04
CA GLY A 280 0.18 -23.94 0.27
C GLY A 280 -0.26 -22.74 1.09
N GLU A 281 0.56 -21.69 1.16
CA GLU A 281 0.26 -20.47 1.90
C GLU A 281 -0.79 -19.63 1.17
N LEU A 282 -1.91 -19.35 1.83
CA LEU A 282 -2.97 -18.50 1.29
C LEU A 282 -2.48 -17.05 1.22
N LEU A 283 -2.64 -16.41 0.07
CA LEU A 283 -2.28 -15.02 -0.13
C LEU A 283 -3.50 -14.10 -0.24
N TYR A 284 -4.55 -14.56 -0.91
CA TYR A 284 -5.65 -13.69 -1.29
C TYR A 284 -6.96 -14.44 -1.53
N TYR A 285 -8.06 -13.81 -1.14
CA TYR A 285 -9.39 -14.27 -1.46
C TYR A 285 -10.29 -13.08 -1.84
N ALA A 286 -10.90 -13.14 -3.03
CA ALA A 286 -11.82 -12.13 -3.54
C ALA A 286 -13.02 -12.78 -4.22
N ASN A 287 -13.79 -13.53 -3.48
CA ASN A 287 -15.07 -14.04 -3.94
C ASN A 287 -16.18 -13.47 -3.04
N LYS A 288 -17.38 -13.32 -3.61
CA LYS A 288 -18.55 -12.82 -2.88
C LYS A 288 -19.26 -13.89 -2.04
N SER A 289 -18.72 -15.11 -1.98
CA SER A 289 -19.30 -16.17 -1.16
C SER A 289 -19.30 -15.80 0.32
N LYS A 290 -20.42 -15.95 0.97
CA LYS A 290 -20.57 -15.78 2.42
C LYS A 290 -20.08 -17.00 3.21
N ASP A 291 -19.93 -18.15 2.53
CA ASP A 291 -19.61 -19.45 3.12
C ASP A 291 -18.41 -20.11 2.40
N PRO A 292 -17.22 -19.46 2.37
CA PRO A 292 -16.08 -20.01 1.65
C PRO A 292 -15.55 -21.29 2.30
N VAL A 293 -15.17 -22.23 1.43
CA VAL A 293 -14.50 -23.48 1.78
C VAL A 293 -13.11 -23.46 1.17
N LEU A 294 -12.07 -23.61 2.01
CA LEU A 294 -10.69 -23.64 1.54
C LEU A 294 -10.42 -24.86 0.67
N PRO A 295 -9.82 -24.70 -0.51
CA PRO A 295 -9.41 -25.82 -1.34
C PRO A 295 -8.27 -26.63 -0.71
N LYS A 296 -8.13 -27.88 -1.14
CA LYS A 296 -7.09 -28.81 -0.63
C LYS A 296 -5.65 -28.31 -0.80
N SER A 297 -5.43 -27.42 -1.75
CA SER A 297 -4.13 -26.80 -2.04
C SER A 297 -3.63 -25.89 -0.91
N ILE A 298 -4.53 -25.38 -0.07
CA ILE A 298 -4.19 -24.44 1.00
C ILE A 298 -3.86 -25.20 2.27
N LYS A 299 -2.68 -24.90 2.81
CA LYS A 299 -2.11 -25.53 4.01
C LYS A 299 -1.86 -24.55 5.15
N LYS A 300 -1.78 -23.22 4.85
CA LYS A 300 -1.42 -22.20 5.83
C LYS A 300 -2.19 -20.91 5.61
N ILE A 301 -2.64 -20.30 6.72
CA ILE A 301 -3.14 -18.92 6.80
C ILE A 301 -2.15 -18.13 7.65
N THR A 302 -1.55 -17.07 7.10
CA THR A 302 -0.45 -16.32 7.73
C THR A 302 -0.65 -14.81 7.58
N LYS A 303 0.31 -14.02 8.06
CA LYS A 303 0.33 -12.57 7.88
C LYS A 303 0.29 -12.08 6.41
N LYS A 304 0.51 -12.96 5.44
CA LYS A 304 0.40 -12.64 4.01
C LYS A 304 -1.01 -12.81 3.45
N THR A 305 -1.94 -13.35 4.25
CA THR A 305 -3.31 -13.60 3.82
C THR A 305 -4.13 -12.31 3.84
N TYR A 306 -4.79 -12.01 2.73
CA TYR A 306 -5.67 -10.86 2.59
C TYR A 306 -7.06 -11.29 2.10
N TRP A 307 -8.09 -10.84 2.81
CA TRP A 307 -9.49 -11.10 2.51
C TRP A 307 -10.14 -9.85 1.96
N CYS A 308 -10.71 -9.93 0.76
CA CYS A 308 -11.49 -8.84 0.15
C CYS A 308 -12.99 -9.02 0.29
N THR A 309 -13.43 -9.73 1.31
CA THR A 309 -14.84 -9.92 1.62
C THR A 309 -15.04 -9.71 3.10
N SER A 310 -16.02 -8.88 3.45
CA SER A 310 -16.31 -8.46 4.81
C SER A 310 -17.39 -9.31 5.50
N TYR A 311 -18.15 -10.10 4.72
CA TYR A 311 -19.40 -10.70 5.20
C TYR A 311 -19.35 -12.23 5.20
N ILE A 312 -18.30 -12.82 5.76
CA ILE A 312 -18.22 -14.28 5.87
C ILE A 312 -19.00 -14.74 7.11
N ASN A 313 -20.07 -15.48 6.89
CA ASN A 313 -20.90 -16.04 7.95
C ASN A 313 -20.43 -17.43 8.40
N LYS A 314 -20.01 -18.24 7.45
CA LYS A 314 -19.48 -19.59 7.67
C LYS A 314 -18.14 -19.74 6.97
N PHE A 315 -17.16 -20.27 7.68
CA PHE A 315 -15.84 -20.52 7.12
C PHE A 315 -15.42 -21.97 7.37
N THR A 316 -14.95 -22.63 6.32
CA THR A 316 -14.53 -24.03 6.41
C THR A 316 -13.07 -24.16 5.98
N LEU A 317 -12.24 -24.65 6.87
CA LEU A 317 -10.86 -25.02 6.55
C LEU A 317 -10.82 -26.26 5.65
N SER A 318 -9.80 -26.38 4.83
CA SER A 318 -9.47 -27.63 4.16
C SER A 318 -8.88 -28.63 5.18
N LYS A 319 -9.11 -29.93 4.97
CA LYS A 319 -8.48 -30.98 5.78
C LYS A 319 -6.95 -30.98 5.73
N ASN A 320 -6.37 -30.28 4.76
CA ASN A 320 -4.92 -30.18 4.57
C ASN A 320 -4.29 -28.98 5.29
N VAL A 321 -5.08 -28.12 5.93
CA VAL A 321 -4.55 -26.97 6.69
C VAL A 321 -3.80 -27.49 7.91
N LYS A 322 -2.59 -26.97 8.10
CA LYS A 322 -1.69 -27.31 9.21
C LYS A 322 -1.43 -26.17 10.15
N TYR A 323 -1.57 -24.91 9.67
CA TYR A 323 -1.24 -23.72 10.42
C TYR A 323 -2.22 -22.59 10.15
N VAL A 324 -2.66 -21.91 11.20
CA VAL A 324 -3.55 -20.74 11.14
C VAL A 324 -3.07 -19.69 12.13
N ASN A 325 -2.78 -18.51 11.63
CA ASN A 325 -2.67 -17.32 12.47
C ASN A 325 -4.05 -16.64 12.53
N GLY A 326 -4.64 -16.61 13.72
CA GLY A 326 -6.00 -16.12 13.95
C GLY A 326 -6.22 -14.67 13.54
N ASN A 327 -5.20 -13.81 13.67
CA ASN A 327 -5.26 -12.41 13.22
C ASN A 327 -5.55 -12.24 11.72
N TYR A 328 -5.34 -13.29 10.94
CA TYR A 328 -5.52 -13.30 9.48
C TYR A 328 -6.64 -14.23 9.02
N LEU A 329 -7.52 -14.61 9.93
CA LEU A 329 -8.81 -15.22 9.59
C LEU A 329 -9.78 -14.13 9.07
N PRO A 330 -10.82 -14.53 8.31
CA PRO A 330 -11.82 -13.58 7.80
C PRO A 330 -12.81 -13.20 8.89
N VAL A 331 -12.31 -12.66 10.00
CA VAL A 331 -13.09 -12.38 11.21
C VAL A 331 -13.36 -10.88 11.43
N ARG A 332 -12.93 -10.02 10.51
CA ARG A 332 -13.23 -8.59 10.59
C ARG A 332 -14.74 -8.35 10.54
N GLU A 333 -15.24 -7.39 11.29
CA GLU A 333 -16.63 -6.88 11.29
C GLU A 333 -17.72 -7.79 11.90
N GLY A 334 -17.36 -8.79 12.70
CA GLY A 334 -18.33 -9.50 13.52
C GLY A 334 -19.33 -10.42 12.83
N TYR A 335 -19.11 -10.82 11.59
CA TYR A 335 -20.07 -11.62 10.83
C TYR A 335 -19.89 -13.13 10.94
N LEU A 336 -18.68 -13.63 11.27
CA LEU A 336 -18.43 -15.06 11.40
C LEU A 336 -19.25 -15.67 12.53
N ARG A 337 -20.05 -16.70 12.22
CA ARG A 337 -20.87 -17.45 13.18
C ARG A 337 -20.47 -18.91 13.28
N LYS A 338 -20.02 -19.50 12.19
CA LYS A 338 -19.69 -20.92 12.12
C LYS A 338 -18.32 -21.11 11.52
N PHE A 339 -17.42 -21.79 12.23
CA PHE A 339 -16.07 -22.09 11.77
C PHE A 339 -15.85 -23.61 11.80
N TYR A 340 -15.59 -24.21 10.66
CA TYR A 340 -15.43 -25.66 10.53
C TYR A 340 -13.96 -26.05 10.33
N ILE A 341 -13.50 -27.01 11.14
CA ILE A 341 -12.18 -27.61 11.10
C ILE A 341 -12.33 -29.12 10.88
N PRO A 342 -12.57 -29.57 9.63
CA PRO A 342 -13.00 -30.95 9.34
C PRO A 342 -11.87 -31.97 9.36
N GLY A 343 -10.61 -31.54 9.48
CA GLY A 343 -9.42 -32.43 9.44
C GLY A 343 -9.33 -33.39 10.61
N LYS A 344 -8.72 -34.56 10.39
CA LYS A 344 -8.37 -35.53 11.45
C LYS A 344 -7.05 -35.18 12.16
N ASN A 345 -6.26 -34.28 11.60
CA ASN A 345 -4.99 -33.83 12.15
C ASN A 345 -5.17 -32.52 12.91
N LYS A 346 -4.34 -32.32 13.92
CA LYS A 346 -4.28 -31.06 14.67
C LYS A 346 -3.85 -29.94 13.71
N VAL A 347 -4.51 -28.80 13.81
CA VAL A 347 -4.09 -27.54 13.19
C VAL A 347 -3.42 -26.71 14.26
N GLU A 348 -2.24 -26.23 14.00
CA GLU A 348 -1.56 -25.28 14.87
C GLU A 348 -2.25 -23.91 14.74
N PHE A 349 -2.70 -23.36 15.85
CA PHE A 349 -3.29 -22.03 15.92
C PHE A 349 -2.41 -21.11 16.77
N VAL A 350 -2.14 -19.91 16.24
CA VAL A 350 -1.53 -18.81 16.99
C VAL A 350 -2.44 -17.58 16.94
N ASN A 351 -2.37 -16.71 17.94
CA ASN A 351 -3.16 -15.47 18.02
C ASN A 351 -4.67 -15.70 17.82
N CYS A 352 -5.25 -16.62 18.56
CA CYS A 352 -6.67 -16.97 18.43
C CYS A 352 -7.62 -15.89 18.94
N ASP A 353 -7.13 -14.95 19.74
CA ASP A 353 -7.88 -13.89 20.40
C ASP A 353 -8.64 -12.99 19.40
N ALA A 354 -8.12 -12.88 18.17
CA ALA A 354 -8.81 -12.15 17.11
C ALA A 354 -10.22 -12.72 16.80
N ILE A 355 -10.46 -14.00 17.06
CA ILE A 355 -11.77 -14.63 16.89
C ILE A 355 -12.73 -14.14 17.99
N ASP A 356 -12.19 -13.80 19.14
CA ASP A 356 -12.98 -13.36 20.32
C ASP A 356 -13.50 -11.92 20.20
N LEU A 357 -12.91 -11.11 19.32
CA LEU A 357 -13.38 -9.75 19.00
C LEU A 357 -14.73 -9.76 18.27
N GLN A 358 -15.22 -10.95 17.93
CA GLN A 358 -16.45 -11.15 17.20
C GLN A 358 -17.61 -11.49 18.13
N SER A 359 -18.83 -11.46 17.59
CA SER A 359 -19.98 -12.10 18.22
C SER A 359 -19.77 -13.62 18.29
N LYS A 360 -20.58 -14.29 19.12
CA LYS A 360 -20.50 -15.73 19.41
C LYS A 360 -20.21 -16.60 18.16
N VAL A 361 -19.05 -17.25 18.11
CA VAL A 361 -18.62 -18.15 17.05
C VAL A 361 -18.71 -19.60 17.53
N THR A 362 -19.36 -20.48 16.75
CA THR A 362 -19.32 -21.91 17.02
C THR A 362 -18.26 -22.55 16.12
N VAL A 363 -17.24 -23.17 16.74
CA VAL A 363 -16.18 -23.90 16.07
C VAL A 363 -16.54 -25.37 16.03
N TYR A 364 -16.73 -25.92 14.84
CA TYR A 364 -17.06 -27.33 14.62
C TYR A 364 -15.81 -28.12 14.28
N VAL A 365 -15.58 -29.20 15.03
CA VAL A 365 -14.33 -29.98 14.96
C VAL A 365 -14.62 -31.48 14.94
N ASN A 366 -13.65 -32.26 14.48
CA ASN A 366 -13.69 -33.71 14.58
C ASN A 366 -13.78 -34.17 16.04
N ARG A 367 -14.57 -35.20 16.31
CA ARG A 367 -14.83 -35.76 17.66
C ARG A 367 -13.51 -35.99 18.44
N HIS A 368 -12.52 -36.62 17.80
CA HIS A 368 -11.23 -36.94 18.43
C HIS A 368 -10.38 -35.74 18.78
N LEU A 369 -10.64 -34.57 18.19
CA LEU A 369 -9.87 -33.35 18.41
C LEU A 369 -10.61 -32.32 19.27
N LYS A 370 -11.81 -32.62 19.77
CA LYS A 370 -12.63 -31.68 20.54
C LYS A 370 -11.88 -31.15 21.76
N SER A 371 -11.25 -32.05 22.55
CA SER A 371 -10.49 -31.65 23.75
C SER A 371 -9.28 -30.79 23.39
N TYR A 372 -8.58 -31.09 22.30
CA TYR A 372 -7.49 -30.25 21.79
C TYR A 372 -7.97 -28.84 21.47
N TYR A 373 -9.04 -28.68 20.68
CA TYR A 373 -9.52 -27.35 20.31
C TYR A 373 -10.18 -26.59 21.44
N LYS A 374 -10.76 -27.26 22.44
CA LYS A 374 -11.18 -26.61 23.69
C LYS A 374 -9.98 -25.95 24.39
N LYS A 375 -8.79 -26.60 24.40
CA LYS A 375 -7.56 -26.01 24.96
C LYS A 375 -7.07 -24.84 24.10
N VAL A 376 -7.08 -24.96 22.76
CA VAL A 376 -6.67 -23.92 21.83
C VAL A 376 -7.49 -22.64 22.04
N PHE A 377 -8.80 -22.76 22.12
CA PHE A 377 -9.73 -21.61 22.25
C PHE A 377 -10.13 -21.29 23.68
N ARG A 378 -9.44 -21.83 24.71
CA ARG A 378 -9.84 -21.65 26.12
C ARG A 378 -9.88 -20.20 26.60
N LYS A 379 -9.07 -19.32 26.00
CA LYS A 379 -9.00 -17.90 26.31
C LYS A 379 -10.03 -17.06 25.56
N CYS A 380 -10.69 -17.63 24.55
CA CYS A 380 -11.67 -16.95 23.72
C CYS A 380 -13.05 -17.05 24.34
N LYS A 381 -13.57 -15.97 24.93
CA LYS A 381 -14.85 -15.92 25.65
C LYS A 381 -16.07 -16.16 24.74
N ASN A 382 -15.98 -15.72 23.48
CA ASN A 382 -17.06 -15.78 22.51
C ASN A 382 -17.03 -17.04 21.62
N VAL A 383 -16.15 -18.01 21.91
CA VAL A 383 -15.98 -19.23 21.12
C VAL A 383 -16.57 -20.44 21.83
N LYS A 384 -17.44 -21.18 21.13
CA LYS A 384 -17.99 -22.48 21.57
C LYS A 384 -17.51 -23.60 20.64
N VAL A 385 -16.85 -24.63 21.20
CA VAL A 385 -16.36 -25.79 20.44
C VAL A 385 -17.39 -26.92 20.49
N ARG A 386 -17.83 -27.38 19.29
CA ARG A 386 -18.77 -28.48 19.09
C ARG A 386 -18.17 -29.56 18.16
N ILE A 387 -18.75 -30.75 18.20
CA ILE A 387 -18.52 -31.82 17.22
C ILE A 387 -19.33 -31.47 15.97
N GLY A 388 -18.73 -31.57 14.78
CA GLY A 388 -19.38 -31.32 13.50
C GLY A 388 -18.94 -32.29 12.43
#